data_2862faca15095e493d61269a62840097
#
_entry.id   2862faca15095e493d61269a62840097
#
_cell.length_a   1.000
_cell.length_b   1.000
_cell.length_c   1.000
_cell.angle_alpha   90.00
_cell.angle_beta   90.00
_cell.angle_gamma   90.00
#
_symmetry.space_group_name_H-M   'P 1'
#
loop_
_entity.id
_entity.type
_entity.pdbx_description
1 polymer ?
#
loop_
_entity_poly.entity_id
_entity_poly.type
_entity_poly.pdbx_seq_one_letter_code
_entity_poly.pdbx_strand_id
1 'polypeptide(L)'
;MIKDDTYYMRIALDEAKKAYEDNEVPVGACIVCDGRVVAKGHNLREKNKDATMHAEIVAIKKACKKLNRWILDDCAIYITAEPCLMCAGAISQARIKKIVYGVASPKYGACESVCNVIDNPRLFTNMIVTKGILKKEIEKMMKDFFISLRKQ
;
A
#
# COMPACT_ATOMS: atom_id res chain seq x y z
N MET A 1 -12.54 14.85 -14.78
CA MET A 1 -12.01 14.53 -13.44
C MET A 1 -10.49 14.38 -13.51
N ILE A 2 -9.78 15.09 -12.65
CA ILE A 2 -8.32 15.00 -12.57
C ILE A 2 -7.93 13.73 -11.83
N LYS A 3 -7.15 12.87 -12.46
CA LYS A 3 -6.63 11.64 -11.85
C LYS A 3 -5.23 11.90 -11.25
N ASP A 4 -5.23 12.59 -10.13
CA ASP A 4 -4.03 12.91 -9.36
C ASP A 4 -3.78 11.87 -8.24
N ASP A 5 -2.78 12.12 -7.39
CA ASP A 5 -2.45 11.22 -6.28
C ASP A 5 -3.64 11.05 -5.32
N THR A 6 -4.43 12.09 -5.10
CA THR A 6 -5.62 12.02 -4.26
C THR A 6 -6.67 11.09 -4.86
N TYR A 7 -6.88 11.16 -6.16
CA TYR A 7 -7.81 10.29 -6.86
C TYR A 7 -7.45 8.80 -6.65
N TYR A 8 -6.20 8.44 -6.86
CA TYR A 8 -5.76 7.05 -6.71
C TYR A 8 -5.70 6.61 -5.25
N MET A 9 -5.31 7.51 -4.34
CA MET A 9 -5.32 7.19 -2.91
C MET A 9 -6.74 6.91 -2.41
N ARG A 10 -7.74 7.58 -2.96
CA ARG A 10 -9.13 7.31 -2.60
C ARG A 10 -9.55 5.89 -2.98
N ILE A 11 -9.04 5.39 -4.09
CA ILE A 11 -9.27 3.99 -4.49
C ILE A 11 -8.61 3.03 -3.50
N ALA A 12 -7.38 3.33 -3.07
CA ALA A 12 -6.69 2.55 -2.04
C ALA A 12 -7.46 2.59 -0.71
N LEU A 13 -8.01 3.77 -0.35
CA LEU A 13 -8.81 3.92 0.87
C LEU A 13 -10.09 3.08 0.82
N ASP A 14 -10.74 3.01 -0.33
CA ASP A 14 -11.93 2.17 -0.51
C ASP A 14 -11.59 0.68 -0.33
N GLU A 15 -10.42 0.25 -0.76
CA GLU A 15 -9.94 -1.11 -0.49
C GLU A 15 -9.68 -1.33 1.01
N ALA A 16 -9.10 -0.34 1.68
CA ALA A 16 -8.87 -0.42 3.12
C ALA A 16 -10.18 -0.59 3.89
N LYS A 17 -11.26 0.04 3.44
CA LYS A 17 -12.58 -0.10 4.07
C LYS A 17 -13.12 -1.53 3.97
N LYS A 18 -12.80 -2.25 2.91
CA LYS A 18 -13.16 -3.67 2.77
C LYS A 18 -12.45 -4.52 3.83
N ALA A 19 -11.17 -4.26 4.07
CA ALA A 19 -10.43 -4.92 5.15
C ALA A 19 -11.06 -4.61 6.51
N TYR A 20 -11.43 -3.36 6.75
CA TYR A 20 -12.09 -2.93 7.97
C TYR A 20 -13.36 -3.76 8.23
N GLU A 21 -14.20 -3.91 7.21
CA GLU A 21 -15.45 -4.68 7.31
C GLU A 21 -15.19 -6.15 7.65
N ASP A 22 -14.07 -6.70 7.18
CA ASP A 22 -13.66 -8.08 7.46
C ASP A 22 -12.86 -8.22 8.76
N ASN A 23 -12.80 -7.17 9.58
CA ASN A 23 -12.05 -7.13 10.83
C ASN A 23 -10.54 -7.35 10.65
N GLU A 24 -10.03 -7.00 9.49
CA GLU A 24 -8.60 -6.96 9.18
C GLU A 24 -8.07 -5.55 9.42
N VAL A 25 -6.79 -5.41 9.74
CA VAL A 25 -6.17 -4.08 9.82
C VAL A 25 -6.42 -3.35 8.51
N PRO A 26 -7.04 -2.14 8.54
CA PRO A 26 -7.54 -1.49 7.34
C PRO A 26 -6.44 -0.81 6.53
N VAL A 27 -5.74 -1.61 5.75
CA VAL A 27 -4.76 -1.14 4.78
C VAL A 27 -5.24 -1.55 3.39
N GLY A 28 -5.22 -0.61 2.48
CA GLY A 28 -5.58 -0.83 1.08
C GLY A 28 -4.50 -0.29 0.17
N ALA A 29 -4.44 -0.85 -1.04
CA ALA A 29 -3.48 -0.48 -2.04
C ALA A 29 -4.07 -0.57 -3.44
N CYS A 30 -3.54 0.24 -4.36
CA CYS A 30 -3.78 0.04 -5.78
C CYS A 30 -2.50 0.28 -6.56
N ILE A 31 -2.41 -0.35 -7.72
CA ILE A 31 -1.30 -0.18 -8.65
C ILE A 31 -1.83 0.46 -9.92
N VAL A 32 -1.14 1.52 -10.33
CA VAL A 32 -1.52 2.35 -11.49
C VAL A 32 -0.42 2.24 -12.52
N CYS A 33 -0.80 1.92 -13.74
CA CYS A 33 0.11 1.84 -14.89
C CYS A 33 -0.48 2.64 -16.04
N ASP A 34 0.27 3.61 -16.55
CA ASP A 34 -0.17 4.46 -17.64
C ASP A 34 -1.55 5.13 -17.35
N GLY A 35 -1.69 5.68 -16.14
CA GLY A 35 -2.91 6.37 -15.71
C GLY A 35 -4.09 5.48 -15.42
N ARG A 36 -3.93 4.16 -15.47
CA ARG A 36 -5.01 3.20 -15.25
C ARG A 36 -4.75 2.33 -14.02
N VAL A 37 -5.78 2.12 -13.22
CA VAL A 37 -5.71 1.19 -12.09
C VAL A 37 -5.71 -0.24 -12.65
N VAL A 38 -4.59 -0.94 -12.49
CA VAL A 38 -4.45 -2.31 -13.00
C VAL A 38 -4.70 -3.36 -11.92
N ALA A 39 -4.56 -3.01 -10.65
CA ALA A 39 -4.82 -3.92 -9.55
C ALA A 39 -5.17 -3.16 -8.27
N LYS A 40 -5.99 -3.80 -7.43
CA LYS A 40 -6.34 -3.32 -6.10
C LYS A 40 -6.17 -4.46 -5.10
N GLY A 41 -5.84 -4.12 -3.87
CA GLY A 41 -5.72 -5.11 -2.82
C GLY A 41 -5.95 -4.50 -1.45
N HIS A 42 -6.33 -5.34 -0.51
CA HIS A 42 -6.42 -4.96 0.89
C HIS A 42 -5.90 -6.11 1.75
N ASN A 43 -5.64 -5.83 3.01
CA ASN A 43 -5.08 -6.81 3.93
C ASN A 43 -6.00 -8.04 4.05
N LEU A 44 -5.44 -9.22 3.84
CA LEU A 44 -6.13 -10.52 3.90
C LEU A 44 -5.42 -11.49 4.85
N ARG A 45 -4.55 -10.99 5.73
CA ARG A 45 -3.68 -11.83 6.58
C ARG A 45 -4.48 -12.81 7.44
N GLU A 46 -5.51 -12.34 8.12
CA GLU A 46 -6.34 -13.20 8.98
C GLU A 46 -7.25 -14.10 8.16
N LYS A 47 -7.87 -13.57 7.12
CA LYS A 47 -8.80 -14.31 6.27
C LYS A 47 -8.11 -15.47 5.55
N ASN A 48 -6.91 -15.25 5.03
CA ASN A 48 -6.16 -16.25 4.28
C ASN A 48 -5.18 -17.05 5.15
N LYS A 49 -5.08 -16.75 6.46
CA LYS A 49 -4.10 -17.39 7.35
C LYS A 49 -2.68 -17.32 6.77
N ASP A 50 -2.32 -16.15 6.26
CA ASP A 50 -1.06 -15.94 5.56
C ASP A 50 -0.46 -14.59 5.98
N ALA A 51 0.65 -14.66 6.71
CA ALA A 51 1.34 -13.48 7.23
C ALA A 51 1.84 -12.54 6.14
N THR A 52 2.01 -13.01 4.90
CA THR A 52 2.49 -12.20 3.79
C THR A 52 1.38 -11.45 3.05
N MET A 53 0.11 -11.74 3.31
CA MET A 53 -1.03 -11.19 2.56
C MET A 53 -1.38 -9.76 3.00
N HIS A 54 -0.39 -8.87 2.98
CA HIS A 54 -0.61 -7.43 3.10
C HIS A 54 -1.21 -6.88 1.80
N ALA A 55 -1.85 -5.73 1.90
CA ALA A 55 -2.49 -5.06 0.76
C ALA A 55 -1.56 -4.94 -0.45
N GLU A 56 -0.31 -4.57 -0.21
CA GLU A 56 0.70 -4.37 -1.25
C GLU A 56 1.03 -5.68 -1.98
N ILE A 57 1.21 -6.77 -1.22
CA ILE A 57 1.49 -8.09 -1.79
C ILE A 57 0.31 -8.55 -2.65
N VAL A 58 -0.91 -8.39 -2.15
CA VAL A 58 -2.12 -8.74 -2.89
C VAL A 58 -2.18 -7.95 -4.20
N ALA A 59 -1.96 -6.64 -4.15
CA ALA A 59 -2.01 -5.78 -5.33
C ALA A 59 -0.92 -6.13 -6.35
N ILE A 60 0.32 -6.36 -5.88
CA ILE A 60 1.44 -6.73 -6.76
C ILE A 60 1.14 -8.05 -7.48
N LYS A 61 0.67 -9.06 -6.76
CA LYS A 61 0.33 -10.36 -7.36
C LYS A 61 -0.73 -10.22 -8.45
N LYS A 62 -1.78 -9.44 -8.18
CA LYS A 62 -2.83 -9.18 -9.16
C LYS A 62 -2.34 -8.41 -10.38
N ALA A 63 -1.48 -7.40 -10.16
CA ALA A 63 -0.92 -6.61 -11.25
C ALA A 63 -0.04 -7.47 -12.17
N CYS A 64 0.83 -8.29 -11.60
CA CYS A 64 1.70 -9.19 -12.37
C CYS A 64 0.88 -10.17 -13.22
N LYS A 65 -0.18 -10.72 -12.64
CA LYS A 65 -1.07 -11.64 -13.36
C LYS A 65 -1.80 -10.92 -14.50
N LYS A 66 -2.36 -9.75 -14.22
CA LYS A 66 -3.11 -8.99 -15.22
C LYS A 66 -2.23 -8.53 -16.39
N LEU A 67 -1.03 -8.05 -16.08
CA LEU A 67 -0.10 -7.53 -17.08
C LEU A 67 0.79 -8.63 -17.69
N ASN A 68 0.70 -9.85 -17.17
CA ASN A 68 1.50 -11.01 -17.60
C ASN A 68 3.01 -10.72 -17.58
N ARG A 69 3.48 -10.07 -16.51
CA ARG A 69 4.89 -9.75 -16.29
C ARG A 69 5.11 -9.47 -14.81
N TRP A 70 6.33 -9.64 -14.32
CA TRP A 70 6.67 -9.33 -12.93
C TRP A 70 7.41 -7.99 -12.78
N ILE A 71 7.98 -7.44 -13.85
CA ILE A 71 8.62 -6.12 -13.83
C ILE A 71 7.54 -5.07 -14.01
N LEU A 72 7.38 -4.20 -13.01
CA LEU A 72 6.36 -3.15 -12.96
C LEU A 72 7.01 -1.76 -12.92
N ASP A 73 8.06 -1.57 -13.73
CA ASP A 73 8.89 -0.36 -13.70
C ASP A 73 8.20 0.89 -14.27
N ASP A 74 7.08 0.71 -14.94
CA ASP A 74 6.22 1.80 -15.44
C ASP A 74 4.99 2.03 -14.54
N CYS A 75 4.95 1.42 -13.36
CA CYS A 75 3.80 1.49 -12.45
C CYS A 75 4.12 2.30 -11.20
N ALA A 76 3.05 2.82 -10.58
CA ALA A 76 3.07 3.43 -9.25
C ALA A 76 2.20 2.60 -8.31
N ILE A 77 2.55 2.57 -7.02
CA ILE A 77 1.73 1.93 -6.00
C ILE A 77 1.25 2.97 -4.99
N TYR A 78 -0.04 2.94 -4.70
CA TYR A 78 -0.70 3.79 -3.72
C TYR A 78 -1.13 2.92 -2.54
N ILE A 79 -0.74 3.30 -1.35
CA ILE A 79 -1.00 2.51 -0.14
C ILE A 79 -1.50 3.45 0.96
N THR A 80 -2.53 3.06 1.69
CA THR A 80 -3.06 3.92 2.75
C THR A 80 -2.07 4.09 3.90
N ALA A 81 -1.22 3.10 4.17
CA ALA A 81 -0.19 3.17 5.20
C ALA A 81 1.20 2.90 4.64
N GLU A 82 2.20 3.46 5.28
CA GLU A 82 3.62 3.28 4.94
C GLU A 82 3.96 1.79 4.85
N PRO A 83 4.61 1.33 3.76
CA PRO A 83 4.98 -0.08 3.62
C PRO A 83 5.92 -0.56 4.72
N CYS A 84 5.68 -1.77 5.19
CA CYS A 84 6.61 -2.47 6.07
C CYS A 84 7.83 -2.98 5.28
N LEU A 85 8.81 -3.56 5.98
CA LEU A 85 10.04 -4.05 5.36
C LEU A 85 9.76 -5.11 4.28
N MET A 86 8.85 -6.04 4.55
CA MET A 86 8.46 -7.08 3.58
C MET A 86 7.89 -6.47 2.30
N CYS A 87 6.97 -5.52 2.45
CA CYS A 87 6.30 -4.89 1.31
C CYS A 87 7.23 -3.95 0.56
N ALA A 88 8.09 -3.20 1.26
CA ALA A 88 9.10 -2.37 0.61
C ALA A 88 10.04 -3.25 -0.23
N GLY A 89 10.46 -4.41 0.30
CA GLY A 89 11.24 -5.39 -0.44
C GLY A 89 10.53 -5.91 -1.68
N ALA A 90 9.24 -6.22 -1.56
CA ALA A 90 8.44 -6.68 -2.69
C ALA A 90 8.32 -5.60 -3.78
N ILE A 91 8.12 -4.34 -3.38
CA ILE A 91 8.08 -3.20 -4.29
C ILE A 91 9.40 -3.05 -5.05
N SER A 92 10.53 -3.20 -4.33
CA SER A 92 11.87 -3.20 -4.92
C SER A 92 12.01 -4.33 -5.94
N GLN A 93 11.63 -5.54 -5.57
CA GLN A 93 11.72 -6.72 -6.45
C GLN A 93 10.88 -6.54 -7.71
N ALA A 94 9.69 -5.96 -7.59
CA ALA A 94 8.81 -5.67 -8.72
C ALA A 94 9.28 -4.46 -9.55
N ARG A 95 10.26 -3.71 -9.06
CA ARG A 95 10.84 -2.54 -9.72
C ARG A 95 9.87 -1.37 -9.92
N ILE A 96 8.88 -1.25 -9.04
CA ILE A 96 7.97 -0.11 -9.02
C ILE A 96 8.77 1.15 -8.67
N LYS A 97 8.54 2.23 -9.40
CA LYS A 97 9.34 3.47 -9.30
C LYS A 97 8.68 4.58 -8.48
N LYS A 98 7.42 4.44 -8.13
CA LYS A 98 6.72 5.46 -7.36
C LYS A 98 5.89 4.82 -6.25
N ILE A 99 6.14 5.28 -5.02
CA ILE A 99 5.36 4.91 -3.83
C ILE A 99 4.64 6.15 -3.33
N VAL A 100 3.33 6.05 -3.14
CA VAL A 100 2.53 7.10 -2.51
C VAL A 100 1.81 6.48 -1.32
N TYR A 101 2.00 7.03 -0.12
CA TYR A 101 1.27 6.53 1.04
C TYR A 101 0.61 7.66 1.85
N GLY A 102 -0.41 7.30 2.61
CA GLY A 102 -1.19 8.26 3.38
C GLY A 102 -0.62 8.54 4.75
N VAL A 103 -0.51 7.53 5.58
CA VAL A 103 -0.06 7.67 6.98
C VAL A 103 1.22 6.90 7.24
N ALA A 104 2.03 7.42 8.17
CA ALA A 104 3.20 6.69 8.67
C ALA A 104 2.75 5.47 9.48
N SER A 105 3.59 4.45 9.51
CA SER A 105 3.40 3.25 10.32
C SER A 105 4.52 3.19 11.37
N PRO A 106 4.29 3.75 12.58
CA PRO A 106 5.38 3.89 13.56
C PRO A 106 5.98 2.58 14.01
N LYS A 107 5.23 1.48 13.97
CA LYS A 107 5.68 0.16 14.42
C LYS A 107 6.46 -0.61 13.36
N TYR A 108 6.10 -0.47 12.09
CA TYR A 108 6.58 -1.39 11.05
C TYR A 108 7.07 -0.69 9.78
N GLY A 109 6.91 0.63 9.68
CA GLY A 109 7.20 1.36 8.46
C GLY A 109 8.66 1.33 8.07
N ALA A 110 8.93 1.05 6.79
CA ALA A 110 10.28 0.91 6.25
C ALA A 110 10.66 2.00 5.26
N CYS A 111 9.84 3.05 5.15
CA CYS A 111 10.13 4.21 4.29
C CYS A 111 10.62 5.41 5.08
N GLU A 112 10.30 5.49 6.38
CA GLU A 112 10.77 6.57 7.27
C GLU A 112 10.68 6.20 8.75
N SER A 113 9.68 5.40 9.16
CA SER A 113 9.33 5.30 10.59
C SER A 113 10.28 4.43 11.41
N VAL A 114 10.48 3.19 11.04
CA VAL A 114 11.39 2.26 11.74
C VAL A 114 12.75 2.24 11.08
N CYS A 115 12.77 2.22 9.77
CA CYS A 115 13.97 2.31 8.95
C CYS A 115 13.62 2.97 7.63
N ASN A 116 14.63 3.36 6.87
CA ASN A 116 14.45 3.94 5.54
C ASN A 116 15.24 3.14 4.52
N VAL A 117 14.65 2.06 4.00
CA VAL A 117 15.31 1.23 2.99
C VAL A 117 15.25 1.86 1.60
N ILE A 118 14.32 2.81 1.40
CA ILE A 118 14.11 3.49 0.10
C ILE A 118 15.32 4.31 -0.32
N ASP A 119 16.07 4.86 0.65
CA ASP A 119 17.26 5.65 0.37
C ASP A 119 18.48 4.81 0.00
N ASN A 120 18.38 3.49 0.06
CA ASN A 120 19.47 2.63 -0.34
C ASN A 120 19.49 2.47 -1.87
N PRO A 121 20.51 3.05 -2.58
CA PRO A 121 20.53 3.04 -4.04
C PRO A 121 20.77 1.67 -4.65
N ARG A 122 21.18 0.70 -3.85
CA ARG A 122 21.34 -0.69 -4.31
C ARG A 122 19.98 -1.39 -4.40
N LEU A 123 19.00 -0.97 -3.62
CA LEU A 123 17.67 -1.58 -3.55
C LEU A 123 16.64 -0.81 -4.37
N PHE A 124 16.77 0.50 -4.40
CA PHE A 124 15.80 1.39 -5.05
C PHE A 124 16.54 2.38 -5.95
N THR A 125 16.26 2.34 -7.25
CA THR A 125 16.86 3.23 -8.24
C THR A 125 15.83 4.26 -8.68
N ASN A 126 16.12 5.56 -8.46
CA ASN A 126 15.25 6.68 -8.88
C ASN A 126 13.83 6.57 -8.33
N MET A 127 13.68 6.10 -7.09
CA MET A 127 12.38 5.98 -6.46
C MET A 127 11.79 7.36 -6.13
N ILE A 128 10.53 7.57 -6.50
CA ILE A 128 9.75 8.74 -6.13
C ILE A 128 8.84 8.34 -4.96
N VAL A 129 8.92 9.07 -3.85
CA VAL A 129 8.09 8.81 -2.66
C VAL A 129 7.29 10.05 -2.34
N THR A 130 5.97 9.91 -2.26
CA THR A 130 5.05 10.97 -1.83
C THR A 130 4.26 10.45 -0.63
N LYS A 131 4.10 11.27 0.39
CA LYS A 131 3.41 10.87 1.63
C LYS A 131 2.40 11.91 2.07
N GLY A 132 1.48 11.50 2.95
CA GLY A 132 0.50 12.41 3.55
C GLY A 132 -0.78 12.60 2.75
N ILE A 133 -0.99 11.83 1.69
CA ILE A 133 -2.20 11.94 0.87
C ILE A 133 -3.39 11.32 1.62
N LEU A 134 -4.45 12.10 1.83
CA LEU A 134 -5.64 11.74 2.62
C LEU A 134 -5.30 11.33 4.06
N LYS A 135 -4.25 11.89 4.61
CA LYS A 135 -3.70 11.52 5.91
C LYS A 135 -4.78 11.54 7.02
N LYS A 136 -5.55 12.61 7.12
CA LYS A 136 -6.55 12.77 8.19
C LYS A 136 -7.65 11.71 8.13
N GLU A 137 -8.15 11.43 6.93
CA GLU A 137 -9.20 10.41 6.75
C GLU A 137 -8.68 9.01 7.09
N ILE A 138 -7.46 8.70 6.68
CA ILE A 138 -6.84 7.40 6.93
C ILE A 138 -6.54 7.24 8.44
N GLU A 139 -5.99 8.27 9.09
CA GLU A 139 -5.72 8.26 10.52
C GLU A 139 -7.01 8.01 11.31
N LYS A 140 -8.11 8.66 10.93
CA LYS A 140 -9.40 8.46 11.59
C LYS A 140 -9.88 7.02 11.46
N MET A 141 -9.81 6.47 10.27
CA MET A 141 -10.20 5.08 10.01
C MET A 141 -9.38 4.09 10.83
N MET A 142 -8.06 4.28 10.88
CA MET A 142 -7.16 3.42 11.66
C MET A 142 -7.46 3.51 13.15
N LYS A 143 -7.66 4.71 13.65
CA LYS A 143 -8.01 4.95 15.06
C LYS A 143 -9.32 4.28 15.42
N ASP A 144 -10.36 4.48 14.60
CA ASP A 144 -11.67 3.89 14.81
C ASP A 144 -11.61 2.35 14.84
N PHE A 145 -10.82 1.77 13.94
CA PHE A 145 -10.61 0.32 13.88
C PHE A 145 -10.02 -0.22 15.19
N PHE A 146 -8.92 0.38 15.66
CA PHE A 146 -8.25 -0.11 16.87
C PHE A 146 -9.09 0.12 18.13
N ILE A 147 -9.90 1.18 18.19
CA ILE A 147 -10.86 1.38 19.26
C ILE A 147 -11.90 0.27 19.23
N SER A 148 -12.46 -0.02 18.06
CA SER A 148 -13.45 -1.09 17.87
C SER A 148 -12.87 -2.46 18.26
N LEU A 149 -11.64 -2.74 17.86
CA LEU A 149 -10.97 -4.00 18.15
C LEU A 149 -10.80 -4.22 19.67
N ARG A 150 -10.46 -3.17 20.41
CA ARG A 150 -10.28 -3.25 21.88
C ARG A 150 -11.59 -3.51 22.64
N LYS A 151 -12.74 -3.26 22.01
CA LYS A 151 -14.05 -3.50 22.60
C LYS A 151 -14.60 -4.90 22.36
N GLN A 152 -13.88 -5.70 21.58
CA GLN A 152 -14.28 -7.07 21.27
C GLN A 152 -13.81 -8.06 22.33
#